data_017837512466009cec08a3ea5573ce6c
#
_entry.id   017837512466009cec08a3ea5573ce6c
#
_cell.length_a   1.000
_cell.length_b   1.000
_cell.length_c   1.000
_cell.angle_alpha   90.00
_cell.angle_beta   90.00
_cell.angle_gamma   90.00
#
_symmetry.space_group_name_H-M   'P 1'
#
loop_
_entity.id
_entity.type
_entity.pdbx_description
1 polymer ?
#
loop_
_entity_poly.entity_id
_entity_poly.type
_entity_poly.pdbx_seq_one_letter_code
_entity_poly.pdbx_strand_id
1 'polypeptide(L)'
;DGYYLFRYLRSLDLSRYDTGASIPSMTQKTYNSMKVFLPSLPIQQKIASILSTYDTLIENNNRRIRLLEQMAENLYKEWFVRFRFPGHEKLENGLPKEWTIKRVKDCVERLPFGRTYKVKELYKEGKVIVVDQSTSDYLGYHNDVPAHYASFESPIILFGDHSCKFYLMTRDFSLGENIIPFKSKDKNQVNEYYLFFATHNLIKTEEYKRHWGRFSSMKIVIPKIELQQKFNKLIREYEKMKRYMYSQNTLLTRQRDLLLPRLMSGKLEVKP
;
A
#
# COMPACT_ATOMS: atom_id res chain seq x y z
N ASP A 1 22.29 26.62 -0.23
CA ASP A 1 22.01 25.23 -0.57
C ASP A 1 20.55 25.07 -0.97
N GLY A 2 20.28 24.55 -2.16
CA GLY A 2 18.91 24.43 -2.70
C GLY A 2 18.03 23.45 -1.92
N TYR A 3 18.60 22.35 -1.44
CA TYR A 3 17.84 21.39 -0.64
C TYR A 3 17.49 21.94 0.76
N TYR A 4 18.41 22.69 1.39
CA TYR A 4 18.13 23.44 2.61
C TYR A 4 16.94 24.38 2.42
N LEU A 5 16.98 25.21 1.35
CA LEU A 5 15.93 26.18 1.06
C LEU A 5 14.58 25.48 0.81
N PHE A 6 14.57 24.40 0.01
CA PHE A 6 13.38 23.58 -0.20
C PHE A 6 12.76 23.07 1.11
N ARG A 7 13.58 22.54 2.01
CA ARG A 7 13.11 22.03 3.32
C ARG A 7 12.65 23.16 4.24
N TYR A 8 13.33 24.29 4.22
CA TYR A 8 12.94 25.47 4.98
C TYR A 8 11.54 25.95 4.54
N LEU A 9 11.33 26.15 3.24
CA LEU A 9 10.05 26.60 2.70
C LEU A 9 8.91 25.60 3.01
N ARG A 10 9.16 24.32 2.95
CA ARG A 10 8.17 23.29 3.35
C ARG A 10 7.88 23.27 4.86
N SER A 11 8.72 23.81 5.71
CA SER A 11 8.47 23.94 7.14
C SER A 11 7.62 25.15 7.52
N LEU A 12 7.42 26.08 6.58
CA LEU A 12 6.63 27.28 6.79
C LEU A 12 5.13 26.98 6.64
N ASP A 13 4.33 27.64 7.47
CA ASP A 13 2.89 27.73 7.24
C ASP A 13 2.61 28.76 6.14
N LEU A 14 2.50 28.27 4.91
CA LEU A 14 2.25 29.12 3.75
C LEU A 14 0.80 29.61 3.64
N SER A 15 -0.13 29.09 4.45
CA SER A 15 -1.53 29.54 4.45
C SER A 15 -1.66 31.01 4.82
N ARG A 16 -0.72 31.54 5.61
CA ARG A 16 -0.65 32.97 5.98
C ARG A 16 -0.36 33.90 4.82
N TYR A 17 0.15 33.38 3.72
CA TYR A 17 0.50 34.13 2.52
C TYR A 17 -0.48 33.90 1.38
N ASP A 18 -1.57 33.18 1.66
CA ASP A 18 -2.61 32.91 0.67
C ASP A 18 -3.37 34.21 0.35
N THR A 19 -3.42 34.56 -0.93
CA THR A 19 -4.12 35.75 -1.44
C THR A 19 -5.29 35.35 -2.33
N GLY A 20 -5.58 34.06 -2.51
CA GLY A 20 -6.64 33.52 -3.35
C GLY A 20 -7.98 33.49 -2.62
N ALA A 21 -9.06 33.92 -3.30
CA ALA A 21 -10.40 33.90 -2.75
C ALA A 21 -11.08 32.52 -2.82
N SER A 22 -10.80 31.73 -3.86
CA SER A 22 -11.45 30.42 -4.12
C SER A 22 -10.46 29.28 -4.22
N ILE A 23 -9.26 29.55 -4.72
CA ILE A 23 -8.16 28.58 -4.83
C ILE A 23 -6.96 29.17 -4.10
N PRO A 24 -6.36 28.45 -3.15
CA PRO A 24 -5.15 28.89 -2.48
C PRO A 24 -4.09 29.30 -3.50
N SER A 25 -3.65 30.54 -3.47
CA SER A 25 -2.66 31.07 -4.41
C SER A 25 -1.76 32.10 -3.76
N MET A 26 -0.53 32.19 -4.24
CA MET A 26 0.45 33.17 -3.78
C MET A 26 1.07 33.87 -4.98
N THR A 27 1.11 35.21 -4.93
CA THR A 27 1.73 35.98 -6.00
C THR A 27 3.25 35.87 -5.95
N GLN A 28 3.93 36.03 -7.09
CA GLN A 28 5.39 36.08 -7.15
C GLN A 28 5.96 37.18 -6.24
N LYS A 29 5.27 38.33 -6.14
CA LYS A 29 5.66 39.42 -5.25
C LYS A 29 5.63 39.01 -3.78
N THR A 30 4.57 38.33 -3.34
CA THR A 30 4.43 37.81 -1.99
C THR A 30 5.51 36.78 -1.71
N TYR A 31 5.73 35.83 -2.64
CA TYR A 31 6.79 34.83 -2.51
C TYR A 31 8.18 35.46 -2.36
N ASN A 32 8.51 36.44 -3.19
CA ASN A 32 9.82 37.12 -3.15
C ASN A 32 9.98 38.03 -1.93
N SER A 33 8.90 38.42 -1.25
CA SER A 33 8.97 39.23 -0.01
C SER A 33 9.16 38.41 1.27
N MET A 34 9.12 37.07 1.17
CA MET A 34 9.26 36.18 2.33
C MET A 34 10.67 36.28 2.91
N LYS A 35 10.74 36.50 4.22
CA LYS A 35 12.03 36.49 4.96
C LYS A 35 12.41 35.02 5.20
N VAL A 36 13.60 34.66 4.76
CA VAL A 36 14.18 33.32 4.93
C VAL A 36 15.39 33.41 5.86
N PHE A 37 15.43 32.54 6.84
CA PHE A 37 16.61 32.40 7.69
C PHE A 37 17.68 31.58 6.93
N LEU A 38 18.84 32.20 6.71
CA LEU A 38 19.96 31.60 5.99
C LEU A 38 21.21 31.59 6.86
N PRO A 39 21.54 30.47 7.51
CA PRO A 39 22.85 30.34 8.19
C PRO A 39 23.98 30.28 7.16
N SER A 40 25.24 30.22 7.63
CA SER A 40 26.38 30.07 6.71
C SER A 40 26.25 28.85 5.81
N LEU A 41 26.81 28.93 4.59
CA LEU A 41 26.71 27.84 3.61
C LEU A 41 27.15 26.47 4.15
N PRO A 42 28.25 26.32 4.91
CA PRO A 42 28.60 25.02 5.50
C PRO A 42 27.52 24.46 6.44
N ILE A 43 26.87 25.34 7.23
CA ILE A 43 25.75 24.90 8.09
C ILE A 43 24.54 24.48 7.28
N GLN A 44 24.17 25.22 6.20
CA GLN A 44 23.11 24.82 5.27
C GLN A 44 23.39 23.45 4.68
N GLN A 45 24.59 23.21 4.20
CA GLN A 45 25.01 21.94 3.61
C GLN A 45 24.94 20.79 4.62
N LYS A 46 25.33 21.04 5.86
CA LYS A 46 25.27 20.02 6.92
C LYS A 46 23.83 19.66 7.29
N ILE A 47 22.96 20.64 7.43
CA ILE A 47 21.52 20.44 7.66
C ILE A 47 20.90 19.68 6.48
N ALA A 48 21.20 20.10 5.25
CA ALA A 48 20.77 19.44 4.03
C ALA A 48 21.23 17.98 4.00
N SER A 49 22.48 17.69 4.32
CA SER A 49 23.02 16.33 4.39
C SER A 49 22.29 15.45 5.41
N ILE A 50 22.01 15.97 6.61
CA ILE A 50 21.25 15.22 7.63
C ILE A 50 19.85 14.89 7.13
N LEU A 51 19.10 15.86 6.65
CA LEU A 51 17.70 15.67 6.23
C LEU A 51 17.59 14.81 4.96
N SER A 52 18.50 14.99 4.00
CA SER A 52 18.51 14.18 2.75
C SER A 52 18.83 12.72 3.01
N THR A 53 19.57 12.40 4.08
CA THR A 53 19.81 11.00 4.47
C THR A 53 18.49 10.27 4.78
N TYR A 54 17.58 10.93 5.52
CA TYR A 54 16.24 10.36 5.78
C TYR A 54 15.45 10.15 4.49
N ASP A 55 15.44 11.15 3.60
CA ASP A 55 14.71 11.04 2.33
C ASP A 55 15.27 9.92 1.45
N THR A 56 16.60 9.80 1.38
CA THR A 56 17.27 8.73 0.63
C THR A 56 16.92 7.35 1.19
N LEU A 57 16.86 7.18 2.50
CA LEU A 57 16.46 5.92 3.13
C LEU A 57 15.00 5.58 2.82
N ILE A 58 14.11 6.56 2.92
CA ILE A 58 12.68 6.39 2.59
C ILE A 58 12.51 6.02 1.10
N GLU A 59 13.21 6.70 0.21
CA GLU A 59 13.17 6.42 -1.23
C GLU A 59 13.71 5.01 -1.55
N ASN A 60 14.82 4.61 -0.94
CA ASN A 60 15.37 3.26 -1.08
C ASN A 60 14.38 2.19 -0.60
N ASN A 61 13.72 2.40 0.54
CA ASN A 61 12.70 1.49 1.02
C ASN A 61 11.52 1.41 0.04
N ASN A 62 11.03 2.55 -0.47
CA ASN A 62 9.95 2.59 -1.45
C ASN A 62 10.34 1.85 -2.75
N ARG A 63 11.59 1.99 -3.20
CA ARG A 63 12.10 1.25 -4.36
C ARG A 63 12.12 -0.26 -4.09
N ARG A 64 12.58 -0.69 -2.93
CA ARG A 64 12.59 -2.11 -2.53
C ARG A 64 11.18 -2.68 -2.44
N ILE A 65 10.21 -1.93 -1.92
CA ILE A 65 8.79 -2.33 -1.87
C ILE A 65 8.29 -2.61 -3.29
N ARG A 66 8.49 -1.66 -4.23
CA ARG A 66 8.09 -1.86 -5.63
C ARG A 66 8.78 -3.07 -6.29
N LEU A 67 10.06 -3.30 -6.00
CA LEU A 67 10.77 -4.47 -6.50
C LEU A 67 10.20 -5.78 -5.96
N LEU A 68 9.85 -5.85 -4.67
CA LEU A 68 9.20 -7.04 -4.08
C LEU A 68 7.82 -7.30 -4.71
N GLU A 69 7.06 -6.26 -5.01
CA GLU A 69 5.78 -6.38 -5.71
C GLU A 69 5.98 -6.92 -7.14
N GLN A 70 6.95 -6.38 -7.88
CA GLN A 70 7.30 -6.88 -9.21
C GLN A 70 7.81 -8.33 -9.18
N MET A 71 8.60 -8.69 -8.16
CA MET A 71 9.08 -10.08 -7.99
C MET A 71 7.92 -11.03 -7.72
N ALA A 72 6.95 -10.65 -6.90
CA ALA A 72 5.76 -11.45 -6.63
C ALA A 72 4.91 -11.65 -7.89
N GLU A 73 4.65 -10.57 -8.64
CA GLU A 73 3.95 -10.63 -9.92
C GLU A 73 4.67 -11.51 -10.95
N ASN A 74 5.97 -11.34 -11.08
CA ASN A 74 6.75 -12.14 -12.02
C ASN A 74 6.78 -13.62 -11.62
N LEU A 75 6.93 -13.91 -10.33
CA LEU A 75 6.88 -15.28 -9.82
C LEU A 75 5.53 -15.94 -10.12
N TYR A 76 4.41 -15.23 -9.89
CA TYR A 76 3.09 -15.70 -10.24
C TYR A 76 2.99 -16.00 -11.75
N LYS A 77 3.43 -15.07 -12.60
CA LYS A 77 3.40 -15.25 -14.06
C LYS A 77 4.24 -16.42 -14.53
N GLU A 78 5.48 -16.56 -14.01
CA GLU A 78 6.35 -17.68 -14.38
C GLU A 78 5.72 -19.03 -13.98
N TRP A 79 5.22 -19.14 -12.77
CA TRP A 79 4.74 -20.42 -12.26
C TRP A 79 3.35 -20.81 -12.78
N PHE A 80 2.41 -19.86 -12.82
CA PHE A 80 0.99 -20.16 -13.02
C PHE A 80 0.42 -19.70 -14.37
N VAL A 81 1.14 -18.85 -15.08
CA VAL A 81 0.74 -18.41 -16.43
C VAL A 81 1.61 -19.05 -17.51
N ARG A 82 2.93 -19.10 -17.27
CA ARG A 82 3.92 -19.68 -18.20
C ARG A 82 4.28 -21.12 -17.88
N PHE A 83 3.76 -21.65 -16.75
CA PHE A 83 4.00 -23.01 -16.27
C PHE A 83 5.46 -23.38 -16.03
N ARG A 84 6.30 -22.38 -15.70
CA ARG A 84 7.73 -22.55 -15.41
C ARG A 84 7.94 -22.60 -13.89
N PHE A 85 7.57 -23.72 -13.27
CA PHE A 85 7.69 -23.93 -11.83
C PHE A 85 8.60 -25.10 -11.48
N PRO A 86 9.11 -25.19 -10.24
CA PRO A 86 9.93 -26.32 -9.80
C PRO A 86 9.17 -27.65 -9.90
N GLY A 87 9.70 -28.62 -10.64
CA GLY A 87 9.03 -29.88 -10.89
C GLY A 87 8.03 -29.83 -12.07
N HIS A 88 8.26 -28.90 -13.01
CA HIS A 88 7.44 -28.77 -14.23
C HIS A 88 7.19 -30.10 -14.90
N GLU A 89 5.93 -30.39 -15.18
CA GLU A 89 5.47 -31.60 -15.88
C GLU A 89 5.03 -31.26 -17.31
N LYS A 90 4.87 -32.28 -18.15
CA LYS A 90 4.29 -32.09 -19.49
C LYS A 90 2.86 -31.57 -19.40
N LEU A 91 2.50 -30.70 -20.35
CA LEU A 91 1.15 -30.16 -20.42
C LEU A 91 0.19 -31.24 -20.99
N GLU A 92 -0.95 -31.40 -20.34
CA GLU A 92 -2.08 -32.20 -20.82
C GLU A 92 -3.24 -31.23 -21.14
N ASN A 93 -3.72 -31.22 -22.36
CA ASN A 93 -4.78 -30.30 -22.81
C ASN A 93 -4.50 -28.82 -22.55
N GLY A 94 -3.24 -28.40 -22.65
CA GLY A 94 -2.82 -27.01 -22.44
C GLY A 94 -2.66 -26.59 -20.97
N LEU A 95 -2.85 -27.50 -20.02
CA LEU A 95 -2.62 -27.28 -18.59
C LEU A 95 -1.69 -28.36 -18.02
N PRO A 96 -0.94 -28.05 -16.94
CA PRO A 96 -0.24 -29.10 -16.19
C PRO A 96 -1.23 -30.12 -15.62
N LYS A 97 -0.76 -31.35 -15.48
CA LYS A 97 -1.57 -32.46 -14.95
C LYS A 97 -2.19 -32.13 -13.59
N GLU A 98 -3.45 -32.53 -13.41
CA GLU A 98 -4.25 -32.30 -12.18
C GLU A 98 -4.61 -30.82 -11.88
N TRP A 99 -4.28 -29.88 -12.79
CA TRP A 99 -4.79 -28.53 -12.66
C TRP A 99 -6.22 -28.46 -13.18
N THR A 100 -7.05 -27.67 -12.51
CA THR A 100 -8.48 -27.53 -12.84
C THR A 100 -8.85 -26.07 -13.09
N ILE A 101 -9.96 -25.84 -13.77
CA ILE A 101 -10.52 -24.50 -13.97
C ILE A 101 -11.80 -24.41 -13.16
N LYS A 102 -11.90 -23.39 -12.29
CA LYS A 102 -13.11 -23.12 -11.50
C LYS A 102 -13.54 -21.67 -11.66
N ARG A 103 -14.81 -21.38 -11.36
CA ARG A 103 -15.26 -19.99 -11.24
C ARG A 103 -14.81 -19.43 -9.91
N VAL A 104 -14.56 -18.11 -9.87
CA VAL A 104 -14.16 -17.41 -8.61
C VAL A 104 -15.18 -17.69 -7.50
N LYS A 105 -16.50 -17.61 -7.78
CA LYS A 105 -17.56 -17.87 -6.80
C LYS A 105 -17.51 -19.27 -6.16
N ASP A 106 -16.95 -20.24 -6.85
CA ASP A 106 -16.84 -21.61 -6.35
C ASP A 106 -15.62 -21.76 -5.40
N CYS A 107 -14.68 -20.82 -5.48
CA CYS A 107 -13.43 -20.82 -4.71
C CYS A 107 -13.43 -19.86 -3.51
N VAL A 108 -14.37 -18.91 -3.46
CA VAL A 108 -14.34 -17.83 -2.47
C VAL A 108 -15.56 -17.83 -1.54
N GLU A 109 -15.34 -17.38 -0.33
CA GLU A 109 -16.36 -17.07 0.67
C GLU A 109 -16.32 -15.57 0.99
N ARG A 110 -17.47 -14.88 0.87
CA ARG A 110 -17.59 -13.49 1.31
C ARG A 110 -17.67 -13.45 2.83
N LEU A 111 -16.96 -12.52 3.42
CA LEU A 111 -17.05 -12.24 4.85
C LEU A 111 -18.13 -11.18 5.13
N PRO A 112 -18.73 -11.17 6.33
CA PRO A 112 -19.65 -10.11 6.73
C PRO A 112 -18.91 -8.77 6.77
N PHE A 113 -19.59 -7.67 6.46
CA PHE A 113 -18.95 -6.33 6.45
C PHE A 113 -18.54 -5.86 7.84
N GLY A 114 -19.30 -6.24 8.87
CA GLY A 114 -19.16 -5.66 10.20
C GLY A 114 -19.59 -4.19 10.22
N ARG A 115 -19.12 -3.42 11.21
CA ARG A 115 -19.33 -1.97 11.25
C ARG A 115 -18.52 -1.30 10.16
N THR A 116 -19.16 -0.46 9.34
CA THR A 116 -18.54 0.41 8.35
C THR A 116 -18.31 1.80 8.93
N TYR A 117 -17.21 2.46 8.55
CA TYR A 117 -16.82 3.77 9.05
C TYR A 117 -16.85 4.81 7.93
N LYS A 118 -17.27 6.02 8.27
CA LYS A 118 -17.19 7.19 7.40
C LYS A 118 -15.97 8.04 7.75
N VAL A 119 -15.45 8.79 6.79
CA VAL A 119 -14.23 9.62 6.97
C VAL A 119 -14.30 10.52 8.21
N LYS A 120 -15.48 11.10 8.51
CA LYS A 120 -15.68 11.98 9.69
C LYS A 120 -15.53 11.29 11.05
N GLU A 121 -15.56 9.95 11.09
CA GLU A 121 -15.44 9.14 12.30
C GLU A 121 -13.99 8.69 12.54
N LEU A 122 -13.07 9.01 11.63
CA LEU A 122 -11.73 8.50 11.61
C LEU A 122 -10.70 9.51 12.13
N TYR A 123 -9.64 8.97 12.70
CA TYR A 123 -8.47 9.71 13.16
C TYR A 123 -7.33 9.59 12.15
N LYS A 124 -6.40 10.53 12.20
CA LYS A 124 -5.15 10.46 11.43
C LYS A 124 -4.22 9.35 11.90
N GLU A 125 -4.30 8.98 13.18
CA GLU A 125 -3.52 7.92 13.82
C GLU A 125 -4.45 7.08 14.71
N GLY A 126 -4.15 5.78 14.86
CA GLY A 126 -4.95 4.87 15.67
C GLY A 126 -4.48 3.43 15.55
N LYS A 127 -5.20 2.52 16.19
CA LYS A 127 -4.84 1.09 16.27
C LYS A 127 -5.27 0.30 15.04
N VAL A 128 -6.45 0.58 14.50
CA VAL A 128 -7.10 -0.19 13.44
C VAL A 128 -7.27 0.69 12.22
N ILE A 129 -6.80 0.23 11.07
CA ILE A 129 -7.00 0.94 9.80
C ILE A 129 -8.39 0.69 9.23
N VAL A 130 -8.89 1.68 8.52
CA VAL A 130 -10.14 1.55 7.73
C VAL A 130 -9.79 1.63 6.25
N VAL A 131 -10.24 0.64 5.49
CA VAL A 131 -9.99 0.51 4.06
C VAL A 131 -11.29 0.61 3.29
N ASP A 132 -11.27 1.34 2.19
CA ASP A 132 -12.38 1.42 1.23
C ASP A 132 -11.89 1.25 -0.20
N GLN A 133 -12.77 1.47 -1.17
CA GLN A 133 -12.43 1.37 -2.59
C GLN A 133 -11.73 2.60 -3.18
N SER A 134 -11.41 3.63 -2.40
CA SER A 134 -10.76 4.86 -2.88
C SER A 134 -9.34 4.64 -3.39
N THR A 135 -8.72 5.70 -3.90
CA THR A 135 -7.33 5.64 -4.38
C THR A 135 -6.30 5.57 -3.28
N SER A 136 -6.67 5.96 -2.05
CA SER A 136 -5.81 5.89 -0.87
C SER A 136 -5.60 4.44 -0.41
N ASP A 137 -4.48 4.15 0.23
CA ASP A 137 -4.22 2.83 0.80
C ASP A 137 -5.14 2.52 1.99
N TYR A 138 -5.59 3.56 2.68
CA TYR A 138 -6.57 3.51 3.77
C TYR A 138 -7.21 4.89 3.96
N LEU A 139 -8.41 4.92 4.55
CA LEU A 139 -9.15 6.16 4.85
C LEU A 139 -8.66 6.89 6.10
N GLY A 140 -8.22 6.14 7.08
CA GLY A 140 -7.81 6.64 8.40
C GLY A 140 -7.80 5.51 9.42
N TYR A 141 -7.90 5.87 10.71
CA TYR A 141 -7.82 4.94 11.83
C TYR A 141 -8.99 5.09 12.79
N HIS A 142 -9.30 4.02 13.53
CA HIS A 142 -10.11 4.05 14.73
C HIS A 142 -9.46 3.26 15.87
N ASN A 143 -10.03 3.35 17.08
CA ASN A 143 -9.52 2.65 18.26
C ASN A 143 -10.48 1.58 18.82
N ASP A 144 -11.61 1.35 18.16
CA ASP A 144 -12.54 0.29 18.48
C ASP A 144 -11.99 -1.10 18.10
N VAL A 145 -12.74 -2.15 18.43
CA VAL A 145 -12.44 -3.51 18.01
C VAL A 145 -12.46 -3.59 16.47
N PRO A 146 -11.47 -4.23 15.83
CA PRO A 146 -11.46 -4.39 14.37
C PRO A 146 -12.63 -5.26 13.90
N ALA A 147 -13.21 -4.92 12.74
CA ALA A 147 -14.25 -5.74 12.14
C ALA A 147 -13.69 -7.07 11.59
N HIS A 148 -12.41 -7.08 11.21
CA HIS A 148 -11.74 -8.24 10.65
C HIS A 148 -10.35 -8.43 11.26
N TYR A 149 -10.07 -9.67 11.62
CA TYR A 149 -8.74 -10.10 12.07
C TYR A 149 -8.01 -10.78 10.91
N ALA A 150 -6.88 -10.22 10.51
CA ALA A 150 -6.05 -10.76 9.47
C ALA A 150 -4.57 -10.79 9.90
N SER A 151 -3.84 -11.77 9.40
CA SER A 151 -2.41 -11.93 9.67
C SER A 151 -1.67 -12.39 8.43
N PHE A 152 -0.35 -12.50 8.50
CA PHE A 152 0.44 -13.11 7.42
C PHE A 152 0.11 -14.60 7.20
N GLU A 153 -0.37 -15.29 8.21
CA GLU A 153 -0.77 -16.70 8.16
C GLU A 153 -2.22 -16.86 7.67
N SER A 154 -3.05 -15.86 7.87
CA SER A 154 -4.45 -15.83 7.46
C SER A 154 -4.84 -14.47 6.88
N PRO A 155 -4.34 -14.15 5.67
CA PRO A 155 -4.69 -12.90 5.01
C PRO A 155 -6.15 -12.90 4.53
N ILE A 156 -6.70 -11.70 4.36
CA ILE A 156 -8.03 -11.47 3.81
C ILE A 156 -7.89 -10.62 2.56
N ILE A 157 -8.65 -10.95 1.51
CA ILE A 157 -8.65 -10.20 0.26
C ILE A 157 -9.83 -9.25 0.26
N LEU A 158 -9.60 -8.01 -0.21
CA LEU A 158 -10.64 -7.02 -0.38
C LEU A 158 -10.82 -6.71 -1.87
N PHE A 159 -12.06 -6.48 -2.25
CA PHE A 159 -12.45 -6.08 -3.60
C PHE A 159 -13.30 -4.81 -3.56
N GLY A 160 -12.84 -3.76 -4.22
CA GLY A 160 -13.61 -2.53 -4.42
C GLY A 160 -14.70 -2.73 -5.46
N ASP A 161 -15.97 -2.70 -5.06
CA ASP A 161 -17.10 -3.11 -5.90
C ASP A 161 -17.34 -2.20 -7.11
N HIS A 162 -16.93 -0.93 -7.05
CA HIS A 162 -17.01 0.00 -8.17
C HIS A 162 -15.66 0.31 -8.82
N SER A 163 -14.56 0.21 -8.07
CA SER A 163 -13.22 0.55 -8.55
C SER A 163 -12.44 -0.63 -9.11
N CYS A 164 -12.91 -1.86 -8.89
CA CYS A 164 -12.19 -3.11 -9.18
C CYS A 164 -10.80 -3.19 -8.51
N LYS A 165 -10.57 -2.40 -7.47
CA LYS A 165 -9.31 -2.38 -6.73
C LYS A 165 -9.24 -3.56 -5.77
N PHE A 166 -8.07 -4.17 -5.68
CA PHE A 166 -7.82 -5.28 -4.76
C PHE A 166 -6.81 -4.91 -3.69
N TYR A 167 -7.01 -5.45 -2.48
CA TYR A 167 -6.06 -5.35 -1.38
C TYR A 167 -5.85 -6.73 -0.74
N LEU A 168 -4.63 -7.00 -0.34
CA LEU A 168 -4.28 -8.18 0.46
C LEU A 168 -4.01 -7.72 1.89
N MET A 169 -4.96 -7.97 2.77
CA MET A 169 -4.88 -7.56 4.16
C MET A 169 -4.18 -8.63 4.98
N THR A 170 -3.07 -8.25 5.61
CA THR A 170 -2.27 -9.11 6.49
C THR A 170 -2.20 -8.57 7.92
N ARG A 171 -3.05 -7.61 8.27
CA ARG A 171 -3.23 -6.99 9.59
C ARG A 171 -4.70 -6.71 9.82
N ASP A 172 -5.07 -6.56 11.08
CA ASP A 172 -6.44 -6.22 11.48
C ASP A 172 -6.91 -4.91 10.86
N PHE A 173 -8.18 -4.89 10.47
CA PHE A 173 -8.77 -3.75 9.76
C PHE A 173 -10.29 -3.68 9.96
N SER A 174 -10.85 -2.54 9.61
CA SER A 174 -12.29 -2.35 9.41
C SER A 174 -12.55 -1.76 8.03
N LEU A 175 -13.81 -1.70 7.63
CA LEU A 175 -14.21 -1.34 6.28
C LEU A 175 -14.85 0.05 6.24
N GLY A 176 -14.56 0.77 5.15
CA GLY A 176 -15.36 1.87 4.64
C GLY A 176 -16.46 1.38 3.69
N GLU A 177 -16.89 2.23 2.79
CA GLU A 177 -17.98 1.93 1.86
C GLU A 177 -17.51 1.19 0.61
N ASN A 178 -18.42 0.39 0.03
CA ASN A 178 -18.28 -0.24 -1.29
C ASN A 178 -17.05 -1.15 -1.46
N ILE A 179 -16.63 -1.81 -0.40
CA ILE A 179 -15.53 -2.78 -0.43
C ILE A 179 -16.01 -4.12 0.12
N ILE A 180 -15.66 -5.21 -0.53
CA ILE A 180 -16.13 -6.56 -0.23
C ILE A 180 -14.96 -7.40 0.27
N PRO A 181 -14.98 -7.84 1.55
CA PRO A 181 -13.99 -8.75 2.09
C PRO A 181 -14.33 -10.19 1.69
N PHE A 182 -13.31 -10.95 1.28
CA PHE A 182 -13.47 -12.36 0.97
C PHE A 182 -12.17 -13.15 1.24
N LYS A 183 -12.30 -14.44 1.37
CA LYS A 183 -11.19 -15.39 1.54
C LYS A 183 -11.45 -16.66 0.73
N SER A 184 -10.51 -17.58 0.75
CA SER A 184 -10.72 -18.92 0.20
C SER A 184 -11.82 -19.65 0.96
N LYS A 185 -12.71 -20.31 0.23
CA LYS A 185 -13.75 -21.18 0.78
C LYS A 185 -13.18 -22.48 1.37
N ASP A 186 -12.12 -23.01 0.73
CA ASP A 186 -11.41 -24.21 1.17
C ASP A 186 -9.90 -24.03 0.96
N LYS A 187 -9.19 -23.82 2.06
CA LYS A 187 -7.73 -23.61 2.06
C LYS A 187 -6.92 -24.83 1.62
N ASN A 188 -7.52 -26.01 1.62
CA ASN A 188 -6.88 -27.23 1.12
C ASN A 188 -6.93 -27.32 -0.42
N GLN A 189 -7.73 -26.48 -1.07
CA GLN A 189 -7.81 -26.39 -2.53
C GLN A 189 -7.21 -25.11 -3.07
N VAL A 190 -7.47 -23.98 -2.43
CA VAL A 190 -7.02 -22.66 -2.89
C VAL A 190 -6.52 -21.86 -1.70
N ASN A 191 -5.29 -21.39 -1.79
CA ASN A 191 -4.71 -20.54 -0.75
C ASN A 191 -4.89 -19.06 -1.05
N GLU A 192 -5.01 -18.22 -0.02
CA GLU A 192 -5.33 -16.80 -0.14
C GLU A 192 -4.29 -15.99 -0.92
N TYR A 193 -2.99 -16.24 -0.74
CA TYR A 193 -1.95 -15.55 -1.52
C TYR A 193 -2.05 -15.91 -3.00
N TYR A 194 -2.18 -17.20 -3.32
CA TYR A 194 -2.43 -17.62 -4.69
C TYR A 194 -3.71 -17.00 -5.25
N LEU A 195 -4.80 -17.06 -4.49
CA LEU A 195 -6.10 -16.52 -4.87
C LEU A 195 -6.02 -15.02 -5.19
N PHE A 196 -5.29 -14.24 -4.40
CA PHE A 196 -5.07 -12.82 -4.65
C PHE A 196 -4.44 -12.60 -6.03
N PHE A 197 -3.31 -13.27 -6.32
CA PHE A 197 -2.62 -13.11 -7.60
C PHE A 197 -3.43 -13.67 -8.78
N ALA A 198 -4.21 -14.72 -8.58
CA ALA A 198 -5.07 -15.29 -9.61
C ALA A 198 -6.28 -14.40 -9.95
N THR A 199 -6.63 -13.45 -9.07
CA THR A 199 -7.86 -12.67 -9.21
C THR A 199 -7.68 -11.18 -9.44
N HIS A 200 -6.65 -10.55 -8.88
CA HIS A 200 -6.53 -9.08 -8.82
C HIS A 200 -6.40 -8.37 -10.18
N ASN A 201 -6.03 -9.08 -11.23
CA ASN A 201 -5.95 -8.56 -12.61
C ASN A 201 -7.04 -9.09 -13.56
N LEU A 202 -8.03 -9.86 -13.05
CA LEU A 202 -9.07 -10.44 -13.90
C LEU A 202 -10.06 -9.42 -14.43
N ILE A 203 -10.28 -8.34 -13.70
CA ILE A 203 -11.31 -7.35 -14.03
C ILE A 203 -10.75 -5.93 -13.89
N LYS A 204 -11.19 -5.07 -14.79
CA LYS A 204 -10.92 -3.63 -14.73
C LYS A 204 -12.23 -2.87 -14.73
N THR A 205 -12.21 -1.67 -14.16
CA THR A 205 -13.34 -0.75 -14.18
C THR A 205 -13.55 -0.24 -15.61
N GLU A 206 -14.74 -0.41 -16.14
CA GLU A 206 -15.16 0.12 -17.46
C GLU A 206 -16.22 1.21 -17.29
N GLU A 207 -17.09 1.06 -16.26
CA GLU A 207 -18.20 1.98 -15.95
C GLU A 207 -18.39 2.04 -14.43
N TYR A 208 -19.01 3.10 -13.94
CA TYR A 208 -19.36 3.23 -12.52
C TYR A 208 -20.58 2.36 -12.19
N LYS A 209 -20.35 1.07 -11.96
CA LYS A 209 -21.36 0.08 -11.56
C LYS A 209 -20.74 -0.95 -10.60
N ARG A 210 -21.57 -1.81 -10.04
CA ARG A 210 -21.11 -2.92 -9.19
C ARG A 210 -20.52 -4.03 -10.05
N HIS A 211 -19.31 -4.47 -9.68
CA HIS A 211 -18.54 -5.44 -10.47
C HIS A 211 -18.42 -6.83 -9.82
N TRP A 212 -18.86 -7.02 -8.58
CA TRP A 212 -18.76 -8.30 -7.89
C TRP A 212 -19.40 -9.46 -8.67
N GLY A 213 -20.59 -9.27 -9.23
CA GLY A 213 -21.27 -10.32 -10.01
C GLY A 213 -20.46 -10.77 -11.22
N ARG A 214 -19.89 -9.81 -11.99
CA ARG A 214 -18.99 -10.09 -13.12
C ARG A 214 -17.71 -10.77 -12.64
N PHE A 215 -17.04 -10.23 -11.64
CA PHE A 215 -15.82 -10.78 -11.05
C PHE A 215 -16.02 -12.22 -10.58
N SER A 216 -17.05 -12.48 -9.79
CA SER A 216 -17.31 -13.81 -9.20
C SER A 216 -17.66 -14.89 -10.25
N SER A 217 -18.13 -14.50 -11.44
CA SER A 217 -18.41 -15.42 -12.55
C SER A 217 -17.17 -15.77 -13.38
N MET A 218 -16.07 -15.05 -13.25
CA MET A 218 -14.84 -15.30 -14.00
C MET A 218 -14.19 -16.62 -13.60
N LYS A 219 -13.41 -17.18 -14.52
CA LYS A 219 -12.71 -18.45 -14.32
C LYS A 219 -11.27 -18.21 -13.93
N ILE A 220 -10.78 -19.02 -13.01
CA ILE A 220 -9.38 -19.09 -12.61
C ILE A 220 -8.88 -20.53 -12.70
N VAL A 221 -7.60 -20.67 -12.93
CA VAL A 221 -6.91 -21.97 -12.91
C VAL A 221 -6.59 -22.31 -11.45
N ILE A 222 -6.77 -23.56 -11.05
CA ILE A 222 -6.45 -24.05 -9.71
C ILE A 222 -5.31 -25.06 -9.81
N PRO A 223 -4.08 -24.68 -9.44
CA PRO A 223 -2.93 -25.59 -9.42
C PRO A 223 -2.95 -26.52 -8.21
N LYS A 224 -2.07 -27.52 -8.23
CA LYS A 224 -1.87 -28.41 -7.07
C LYS A 224 -1.57 -27.58 -5.81
N ILE A 225 -2.12 -28.00 -4.68
CA ILE A 225 -2.00 -27.23 -3.41
C ILE A 225 -0.55 -27.12 -2.93
N GLU A 226 0.28 -28.13 -3.19
CA GLU A 226 1.70 -28.13 -2.81
C GLU A 226 2.49 -27.01 -3.51
N LEU A 227 2.16 -26.75 -4.78
CA LEU A 227 2.77 -25.65 -5.52
C LEU A 227 2.30 -24.29 -4.99
N GLN A 228 1.00 -24.15 -4.70
CA GLN A 228 0.47 -22.95 -4.07
C GLN A 228 1.13 -22.70 -2.70
N GLN A 229 1.36 -23.73 -1.88
CA GLN A 229 2.03 -23.61 -0.58
C GLN A 229 3.47 -23.12 -0.73
N LYS A 230 4.23 -23.63 -1.71
CA LYS A 230 5.58 -23.13 -2.01
C LYS A 230 5.56 -21.65 -2.41
N PHE A 231 4.65 -21.26 -3.29
CA PHE A 231 4.45 -19.88 -3.70
C PHE A 231 4.09 -18.98 -2.51
N ASN A 232 3.13 -19.39 -1.70
CA ASN A 232 2.67 -18.66 -0.53
C ASN A 232 3.77 -18.41 0.49
N LYS A 233 4.64 -19.39 0.72
CA LYS A 233 5.79 -19.22 1.62
C LYS A 233 6.67 -18.05 1.17
N LEU A 234 6.94 -17.93 -0.13
CA LEU A 234 7.75 -16.84 -0.69
C LEU A 234 7.01 -15.49 -0.60
N ILE A 235 5.74 -15.45 -1.03
CA ILE A 235 4.97 -14.21 -1.01
C ILE A 235 4.77 -13.69 0.41
N ARG A 236 4.52 -14.58 1.37
CA ARG A 236 4.41 -14.21 2.79
C ARG A 236 5.66 -13.50 3.29
N GLU A 237 6.85 -13.98 2.94
CA GLU A 237 8.10 -13.31 3.31
C GLU A 237 8.26 -11.95 2.62
N TYR A 238 7.84 -11.82 1.34
CA TYR A 238 7.83 -10.52 0.65
C TYR A 238 6.89 -9.53 1.35
N GLU A 239 5.70 -9.96 1.75
CA GLU A 239 4.73 -9.13 2.48
C GLU A 239 5.27 -8.70 3.86
N LYS A 240 5.96 -9.58 4.59
CA LYS A 240 6.64 -9.22 5.85
C LYS A 240 7.73 -8.17 5.61
N MET A 241 8.56 -8.33 4.59
CA MET A 241 9.60 -7.36 4.23
C MET A 241 8.99 -6.02 3.85
N LYS A 242 7.94 -5.98 3.05
CA LYS A 242 7.22 -4.76 2.68
C LYS A 242 6.69 -4.04 3.92
N ARG A 243 6.01 -4.76 4.81
CA ARG A 243 5.50 -4.18 6.05
C ARG A 243 6.59 -3.60 6.93
N TYR A 244 7.72 -4.28 7.06
CA TYR A 244 8.86 -3.77 7.79
C TYR A 244 9.36 -2.43 7.21
N MET A 245 9.47 -2.34 5.88
CA MET A 245 9.89 -1.10 5.20
C MET A 245 8.87 0.02 5.35
N TYR A 246 7.56 -0.26 5.28
CA TYR A 246 6.51 0.74 5.55
C TYR A 246 6.61 1.27 6.98
N SER A 247 6.81 0.39 7.96
CA SER A 247 7.00 0.79 9.37
C SER A 247 8.26 1.63 9.56
N GLN A 248 9.37 1.25 8.93
CA GLN A 248 10.59 2.05 8.91
C GLN A 248 10.36 3.44 8.30
N ASN A 249 9.68 3.52 7.16
CA ASN A 249 9.39 4.79 6.51
C ASN A 249 8.56 5.73 7.39
N THR A 250 7.60 5.19 8.12
CA THR A 250 6.80 5.96 9.09
C THR A 250 7.70 6.55 10.19
N LEU A 251 8.60 5.74 10.74
CA LEU A 251 9.54 6.21 11.77
C LEU A 251 10.56 7.23 11.22
N LEU A 252 11.13 6.97 10.05
CA LEU A 252 12.07 7.88 9.39
C LEU A 252 11.42 9.24 9.10
N THR A 253 10.20 9.22 8.56
CA THR A 253 9.42 10.43 8.30
C THR A 253 9.18 11.21 9.58
N ARG A 254 8.72 10.55 10.66
CA ARG A 254 8.48 11.17 11.94
C ARG A 254 9.77 11.78 12.54
N GLN A 255 10.87 11.05 12.49
CA GLN A 255 12.17 11.56 12.99
C GLN A 255 12.63 12.77 12.20
N ARG A 256 12.59 12.71 10.88
CA ARG A 256 12.93 13.84 10.00
C ARG A 256 12.08 15.07 10.32
N ASP A 257 10.76 14.89 10.44
CA ASP A 257 9.82 15.99 10.65
C ASP A 257 9.92 16.60 12.06
N LEU A 258 10.37 15.83 13.05
CA LEU A 258 10.71 16.33 14.39
C LEU A 258 12.05 17.09 14.41
N LEU A 259 13.03 16.66 13.60
CA LEU A 259 14.33 17.33 13.50
C LEU A 259 14.25 18.64 12.71
N LEU A 260 13.44 18.67 11.66
CA LEU A 260 13.33 19.79 10.72
C LEU A 260 13.15 21.16 11.41
N PRO A 261 12.15 21.41 12.27
CA PRO A 261 11.97 22.71 12.89
C PRO A 261 13.10 23.09 13.88
N ARG A 262 13.72 22.09 14.50
CA ARG A 262 14.83 22.33 15.44
C ARG A 262 16.11 22.75 14.72
N LEU A 263 16.39 22.12 13.58
CA LEU A 263 17.53 22.44 12.72
C LEU A 263 17.33 23.81 12.04
N MET A 264 16.11 24.06 11.54
CA MET A 264 15.79 25.32 10.84
C MET A 264 15.75 26.53 11.76
N SER A 265 15.39 26.37 13.03
CA SER A 265 15.39 27.46 14.01
C SER A 265 16.72 27.69 14.75
N GLY A 266 17.73 26.83 14.48
CA GLY A 266 18.99 26.87 15.24
C GLY A 266 18.90 26.37 16.68
N LYS A 267 17.73 25.84 17.12
CA LYS A 267 17.58 25.20 18.45
C LYS A 267 18.41 23.94 18.61
N LEU A 268 18.73 23.29 17.50
CA LEU A 268 19.69 22.20 17.43
C LEU A 268 20.88 22.67 16.61
N GLU A 269 21.99 22.97 17.32
CA GLU A 269 23.22 23.38 16.67
C GLU A 269 23.87 22.27 15.90
N VAL A 270 24.33 22.59 14.71
CA VAL A 270 25.08 21.70 13.84
C VAL A 270 26.44 22.31 13.60
N LYS A 271 27.49 21.60 13.96
CA LYS A 271 28.85 22.03 13.66
C LYS A 271 29.15 21.78 12.18
N PRO A 272 29.85 22.69 11.52
CA PRO A 272 30.24 22.52 10.11
C PRO A 272 30.97 21.23 9.81
#